data_ebfc1a56a28c0054070fbb390c738a27
#
_entry.id   ebfc1a56a28c0054070fbb390c738a27
#
_cell.length_a   1.000
_cell.length_b   1.000
_cell.length_c   1.000
_cell.angle_alpha   90.00
_cell.angle_beta   90.00
_cell.angle_gamma   90.00
#
_symmetry.space_group_name_H-M   'P 1'
#
loop_
_entity.id
_entity.type
_entity.pdbx_description
1 polymer ?
#
loop_
_entity_poly.entity_id
_entity_poly.type
_entity_poly.pdbx_seq_one_letter_code
_entity_poly.pdbx_strand_id
1 'polypeptide(L)'
;MSVGLVAALATSILIPFKTPLVSAEETLDAKSIVSEMTLEEKVGQMLMPDFRNWKKQGDKMAVGFTEMNDEVGSIIKKYHIGGVILFAENVVDTEQTVRLVNGLQSASEDIPLLVTIDQEGGIVTRLQSGTNLPGNMALGATRRERNAYKTGEIIGKELSSLGINVNFSPTIDVNNNPGNPVIGVRSFSSDPKLVAKLGVQTIKGLQKQNIATAAKHFPGHGDTAVDSHYGLPVVSHDKKRLDEVELYPFKQAMDAGVDMIMTAHLQFPALDDTTYTSKKDGQQITVPATLSRGIITDLLRKELGYNGIVVTDALNMKAISDNFGQEEAVIMAINAGVDIALMPAQVNSIEMEKNLEDVYSGVINAVHSGEIPMDEINDSAERIIDLKIKRGIYEATDQNVDKKVKNALRVVGNKEHVKAEEKMAEEAVTLLKNEKRTLPFKPKKHEKVLVVAPFKDQTDAMARTIQELIDKKRIKSVDVERLEFENKTFTEETKEKINEADYVITGSYIVKNDPAVNDGVIDDTVQDSSKWATAFPRAVMNYSQSQSKKFVLMSVRNPYDIANFEEANAVLAVYGFKGYTNGRYRQPNIPAGVKTIFGASDPKGKLPVAIPSVTNKGETLYPFGLGLNIKNNKPLK
;
A
#
# COMPACT_ATOMS: atom_id res chain seq x y z
N MET A 1 -69.57 6.19 -77.14
CA MET A 1 -68.89 5.43 -76.15
C MET A 1 -67.81 6.35 -75.48
N SER A 2 -68.20 7.01 -74.42
CA SER A 2 -67.31 7.94 -73.75
C SER A 2 -67.03 7.41 -72.33
N VAL A 3 -65.79 7.18 -72.04
CA VAL A 3 -65.37 6.74 -70.71
C VAL A 3 -64.96 7.99 -69.93
N GLY A 4 -65.69 8.31 -68.87
CA GLY A 4 -65.34 9.44 -67.95
C GLY A 4 -64.26 9.06 -66.97
N LEU A 5 -63.30 9.95 -66.86
CA LEU A 5 -62.20 9.88 -65.87
C LEU A 5 -62.63 10.67 -64.63
N VAL A 6 -62.78 9.99 -63.48
CA VAL A 6 -62.98 10.64 -62.19
C VAL A 6 -61.62 10.87 -61.52
N ALA A 7 -61.29 12.12 -61.33
CA ALA A 7 -60.09 12.51 -60.58
C ALA A 7 -60.42 12.63 -59.10
N ALA A 8 -59.82 11.81 -58.25
CA ALA A 8 -59.87 11.93 -56.78
C ALA A 8 -58.73 12.83 -56.30
N LEU A 9 -59.08 13.98 -55.71
CA LEU A 9 -58.15 14.82 -54.97
C LEU A 9 -57.85 14.18 -53.59
N ALA A 10 -56.64 13.76 -53.37
CA ALA A 10 -56.12 13.37 -52.08
C ALA A 10 -55.52 14.60 -51.37
N THR A 11 -56.19 15.12 -50.38
CA THR A 11 -55.68 16.16 -49.49
C THR A 11 -54.72 15.53 -48.47
N SER A 12 -53.40 15.74 -48.66
CA SER A 12 -52.37 15.31 -47.70
C SER A 12 -52.37 16.26 -46.51
N ILE A 13 -52.79 15.76 -45.35
CA ILE A 13 -52.63 16.44 -44.05
C ILE A 13 -51.19 16.23 -43.63
N LEU A 14 -50.34 17.26 -43.73
CA LEU A 14 -49.03 17.32 -43.13
C LEU A 14 -49.19 17.49 -41.61
N ILE A 15 -49.01 16.38 -40.85
CA ILE A 15 -48.83 16.40 -39.42
C ILE A 15 -47.36 16.78 -39.20
N PRO A 16 -47.05 17.88 -38.48
CA PRO A 16 -45.67 18.18 -38.13
C PRO A 16 -45.16 17.15 -37.12
N PHE A 17 -44.22 16.31 -37.57
CA PHE A 17 -43.42 15.50 -36.63
C PHE A 17 -42.65 16.49 -35.76
N LYS A 18 -43.08 16.65 -34.51
CA LYS A 18 -42.21 17.19 -33.46
C LYS A 18 -41.12 16.16 -33.23
N THR A 19 -39.93 16.40 -33.76
CA THR A 19 -38.72 15.77 -33.26
C THR A 19 -38.65 16.05 -31.78
N PRO A 20 -38.50 15.02 -30.90
CA PRO A 20 -38.19 15.29 -29.50
C PRO A 20 -36.86 16.06 -29.50
N LEU A 21 -36.89 17.25 -28.93
CA LEU A 21 -35.68 17.92 -28.50
C LEU A 21 -35.03 16.92 -27.52
N VAL A 22 -33.95 16.26 -27.97
CA VAL A 22 -33.01 15.62 -27.07
C VAL A 22 -32.54 16.77 -26.20
N SER A 23 -32.99 16.81 -24.96
CA SER A 23 -32.40 17.66 -23.95
C SER A 23 -30.90 17.32 -23.96
N ALA A 24 -30.05 18.30 -24.20
CA ALA A 24 -28.63 18.15 -23.92
C ALA A 24 -28.59 17.60 -22.49
N GLU A 25 -28.02 16.42 -22.27
CA GLU A 25 -27.63 15.99 -20.94
C GLU A 25 -26.84 17.17 -20.37
N GLU A 26 -27.34 17.83 -19.33
CA GLU A 26 -26.58 18.81 -18.59
C GLU A 26 -25.35 18.07 -18.08
N THR A 27 -24.22 18.34 -18.71
CA THR A 27 -22.93 17.80 -18.23
C THR A 27 -22.73 18.40 -16.85
N LEU A 28 -22.67 17.55 -15.81
CA LEU A 28 -22.34 17.95 -14.46
C LEU A 28 -21.06 18.79 -14.48
N ASP A 29 -21.16 20.02 -14.00
CA ASP A 29 -20.03 20.96 -13.92
C ASP A 29 -19.68 21.22 -12.46
N ALA A 30 -18.47 20.85 -12.06
CA ALA A 30 -17.98 21.00 -10.69
C ALA A 30 -18.08 22.45 -10.19
N LYS A 31 -17.74 23.41 -11.04
CA LYS A 31 -17.78 24.82 -10.69
C LYS A 31 -19.20 25.31 -10.39
N SER A 32 -20.18 24.87 -11.17
CA SER A 32 -21.59 25.20 -10.93
C SER A 32 -22.06 24.62 -9.60
N ILE A 33 -21.74 23.35 -9.33
CA ILE A 33 -22.11 22.71 -8.06
C ILE A 33 -21.49 23.47 -6.88
N VAL A 34 -20.18 23.75 -6.94
CA VAL A 34 -19.47 24.45 -5.85
C VAL A 34 -19.97 25.88 -5.64
N SER A 35 -20.46 26.54 -6.68
CA SER A 35 -21.01 27.90 -6.56
C SER A 35 -22.30 27.95 -5.72
N GLU A 36 -23.02 26.84 -5.63
CA GLU A 36 -24.25 26.70 -4.85
C GLU A 36 -24.01 26.21 -3.42
N MET A 37 -22.82 25.66 -3.13
CA MET A 37 -22.45 25.14 -1.81
C MET A 37 -22.17 26.26 -0.81
N THR A 38 -22.61 26.06 0.43
CA THR A 38 -22.24 26.90 1.58
C THR A 38 -20.75 26.70 1.95
N LEU A 39 -20.20 27.56 2.80
CA LEU A 39 -18.84 27.40 3.33
C LEU A 39 -18.72 26.10 4.12
N GLU A 40 -19.72 25.78 4.93
CA GLU A 40 -19.81 24.58 5.75
C GLU A 40 -19.72 23.31 4.89
N GLU A 41 -20.48 23.24 3.82
CA GLU A 41 -20.43 22.11 2.88
C GLU A 41 -19.08 21.97 2.20
N LYS A 42 -18.48 23.08 1.74
CA LYS A 42 -17.15 23.07 1.11
C LYS A 42 -16.07 22.57 2.07
N VAL A 43 -16.04 23.07 3.29
CA VAL A 43 -15.10 22.65 4.34
C VAL A 43 -15.32 21.16 4.67
N GLY A 44 -16.57 20.72 4.78
CA GLY A 44 -16.90 19.32 5.01
C GLY A 44 -16.32 18.39 3.93
N GLN A 45 -16.37 18.79 2.64
CA GLN A 45 -15.79 18.01 1.55
C GLN A 45 -14.26 17.85 1.67
N MET A 46 -13.57 18.77 2.34
CA MET A 46 -12.13 18.74 2.55
C MET A 46 -11.70 17.86 3.73
N LEU A 47 -12.63 17.33 4.53
CA LEU A 47 -12.33 16.51 5.70
C LEU A 47 -12.57 15.02 5.41
N MET A 48 -11.58 14.18 5.79
CA MET A 48 -11.62 12.73 5.61
C MET A 48 -11.24 12.02 6.92
N PRO A 49 -12.16 11.92 7.90
CA PRO A 49 -11.91 11.18 9.13
C PRO A 49 -11.84 9.66 8.91
N ASP A 50 -11.37 8.97 9.95
CA ASP A 50 -11.54 7.53 10.11
C ASP A 50 -12.56 7.24 11.22
N PHE A 51 -13.30 6.15 11.01
CA PHE A 51 -14.11 5.51 12.04
C PHE A 51 -13.59 4.08 12.24
N ARG A 52 -12.28 3.94 12.39
CA ARG A 52 -11.59 2.65 12.48
C ARG A 52 -12.14 1.76 13.59
N ASN A 53 -12.33 2.36 14.76
CA ASN A 53 -12.97 1.73 15.90
C ASN A 53 -14.09 2.64 16.41
N TRP A 54 -15.15 2.04 16.96
CA TRP A 54 -16.26 2.80 17.53
C TRP A 54 -16.67 2.26 18.89
N LYS A 55 -16.84 3.16 19.85
CA LYS A 55 -17.39 2.87 21.16
C LYS A 55 -18.82 3.40 21.20
N LYS A 56 -19.80 2.49 21.12
CA LYS A 56 -21.21 2.88 21.28
C LYS A 56 -21.49 3.38 22.70
N GLN A 57 -22.48 4.22 22.85
CA GLN A 57 -22.88 4.72 24.18
C GLN A 57 -23.20 3.55 25.11
N GLY A 58 -22.55 3.54 26.29
CA GLY A 58 -22.67 2.45 27.28
C GLY A 58 -21.64 1.32 27.15
N ASP A 59 -20.89 1.23 26.08
CA ASP A 59 -19.82 0.25 25.93
C ASP A 59 -18.59 0.61 26.79
N LYS A 60 -17.83 -0.39 27.18
CA LYS A 60 -16.59 -0.20 27.96
C LYS A 60 -15.41 0.22 27.11
N MET A 61 -15.35 -0.23 25.84
CA MET A 61 -14.24 0.02 24.92
C MET A 61 -14.72 0.12 23.48
N ALA A 62 -13.93 0.80 22.65
CA ALA A 62 -14.13 0.83 21.21
C ALA A 62 -13.76 -0.53 20.60
N VAL A 63 -14.54 -0.96 19.60
CA VAL A 63 -14.31 -2.16 18.78
C VAL A 63 -14.27 -1.77 17.30
N GLY A 64 -13.74 -2.64 16.44
CA GLY A 64 -13.71 -2.38 15.00
C GLY A 64 -15.10 -1.98 14.47
N PHE A 65 -15.17 -0.85 13.77
CA PHE A 65 -16.41 -0.35 13.18
C PHE A 65 -16.73 -1.13 11.91
N THR A 66 -17.55 -2.16 12.06
CA THR A 66 -17.88 -3.11 10.97
C THR A 66 -19.31 -2.96 10.45
N GLU A 67 -20.13 -2.18 11.12
CA GLU A 67 -21.54 -1.97 10.80
C GLU A 67 -21.92 -0.50 11.04
N MET A 68 -22.67 0.08 10.08
CA MET A 68 -23.16 1.44 10.19
C MET A 68 -24.07 1.63 11.40
N ASN A 69 -23.96 2.77 12.07
CA ASN A 69 -24.84 3.19 13.17
C ASN A 69 -25.27 4.66 13.02
N ASP A 70 -26.30 5.04 13.78
CA ASP A 70 -26.89 6.38 13.71
C ASP A 70 -25.94 7.48 14.18
N GLU A 71 -25.03 7.18 15.13
CA GLU A 71 -24.08 8.16 15.67
C GLU A 71 -23.10 8.61 14.57
N VAL A 72 -22.48 7.65 13.86
CA VAL A 72 -21.57 7.94 12.73
C VAL A 72 -22.33 8.58 11.57
N GLY A 73 -23.56 8.11 11.30
CA GLY A 73 -24.42 8.71 10.28
C GLY A 73 -24.70 10.19 10.55
N SER A 74 -25.00 10.52 11.80
CA SER A 74 -25.24 11.92 12.22
C SER A 74 -23.99 12.79 12.08
N ILE A 75 -22.80 12.26 12.36
CA ILE A 75 -21.52 12.97 12.17
C ILE A 75 -21.28 13.27 10.69
N ILE A 76 -21.41 12.25 9.83
CA ILE A 76 -21.22 12.40 8.37
C ILE A 76 -22.14 13.49 7.83
N LYS A 77 -23.42 13.46 8.19
CA LYS A 77 -24.42 14.43 7.78
C LYS A 77 -24.15 15.82 8.33
N LYS A 78 -23.94 15.95 9.67
CA LYS A 78 -23.78 17.24 10.38
C LYS A 78 -22.60 18.06 9.84
N TYR A 79 -21.50 17.39 9.49
CA TYR A 79 -20.28 18.07 9.04
C TYR A 79 -20.05 17.96 7.53
N HIS A 80 -21.04 17.51 6.76
CA HIS A 80 -20.96 17.37 5.29
C HIS A 80 -19.70 16.63 4.81
N ILE A 81 -19.28 15.57 5.53
CA ILE A 81 -18.02 14.87 5.33
C ILE A 81 -17.83 14.45 3.88
N GLY A 82 -16.67 14.80 3.29
CA GLY A 82 -16.36 14.54 1.88
C GLY A 82 -15.85 13.14 1.59
N GLY A 83 -15.26 12.46 2.58
CA GLY A 83 -14.76 11.10 2.46
C GLY A 83 -14.46 10.43 3.79
N VAL A 84 -14.21 9.13 3.76
CA VAL A 84 -13.81 8.32 4.92
C VAL A 84 -12.72 7.34 4.52
N ILE A 85 -11.78 7.04 5.43
CA ILE A 85 -10.76 6.01 5.23
C ILE A 85 -11.09 4.74 6.03
N LEU A 86 -10.94 3.58 5.37
CA LEU A 86 -11.18 2.26 5.95
C LEU A 86 -9.86 1.55 6.26
N PHE A 87 -9.84 0.86 7.39
CA PHE A 87 -8.72 0.04 7.87
C PHE A 87 -9.11 -1.44 7.95
N ALA A 88 -8.15 -2.29 8.30
CA ALA A 88 -8.37 -3.75 8.41
C ALA A 88 -9.48 -4.12 9.39
N GLU A 89 -9.69 -3.31 10.40
CA GLU A 89 -10.74 -3.47 11.42
C GLU A 89 -12.14 -3.23 10.87
N ASN A 90 -12.24 -2.48 9.74
CA ASN A 90 -13.53 -2.17 9.10
C ASN A 90 -13.92 -3.19 8.02
N VAL A 91 -12.96 -3.90 7.41
CA VAL A 91 -13.16 -4.71 6.20
C VAL A 91 -12.85 -6.19 6.45
N VAL A 92 -13.66 -6.82 7.29
CA VAL A 92 -13.45 -8.18 7.83
C VAL A 92 -13.83 -9.27 6.83
N ASP A 93 -14.97 -9.13 6.16
CA ASP A 93 -15.38 -10.02 5.09
C ASP A 93 -16.07 -9.26 3.95
N THR A 94 -16.30 -9.95 2.84
CA THR A 94 -16.80 -9.33 1.61
C THR A 94 -18.23 -8.78 1.77
N GLU A 95 -19.16 -9.55 2.35
CA GLU A 95 -20.55 -9.12 2.51
C GLU A 95 -20.66 -7.97 3.49
N GLN A 96 -20.02 -8.11 4.67
CA GLN A 96 -19.99 -7.08 5.69
C GLN A 96 -19.42 -5.77 5.13
N THR A 97 -18.33 -5.82 4.37
CA THR A 97 -17.70 -4.63 3.77
C THR A 97 -18.64 -3.92 2.81
N VAL A 98 -19.33 -4.66 1.91
CA VAL A 98 -20.31 -4.05 1.00
C VAL A 98 -21.44 -3.36 1.76
N ARG A 99 -21.95 -4.00 2.83
CA ARG A 99 -23.03 -3.42 3.65
C ARG A 99 -22.57 -2.18 4.40
N LEU A 100 -21.37 -2.20 4.99
CA LEU A 100 -20.78 -1.02 5.65
C LEU A 100 -20.60 0.14 4.67
N VAL A 101 -19.96 -0.10 3.52
CA VAL A 101 -19.73 0.93 2.50
C VAL A 101 -21.05 1.52 1.98
N ASN A 102 -22.06 0.67 1.77
CA ASN A 102 -23.38 1.15 1.36
C ASN A 102 -24.04 1.98 2.45
N GLY A 103 -23.91 1.61 3.72
CA GLY A 103 -24.42 2.39 4.86
C GLY A 103 -23.73 3.77 4.98
N LEU A 104 -22.40 3.81 4.82
CA LEU A 104 -21.63 5.05 4.80
C LEU A 104 -22.09 5.97 3.67
N GLN A 105 -22.25 5.46 2.44
CA GLN A 105 -22.75 6.25 1.31
C GLN A 105 -24.19 6.75 1.54
N SER A 106 -25.03 5.95 2.17
CA SER A 106 -26.41 6.35 2.47
C SER A 106 -26.52 7.43 3.55
N ALA A 107 -25.48 7.64 4.35
CA ALA A 107 -25.42 8.71 5.35
C ALA A 107 -25.04 10.08 4.74
N SER A 108 -24.46 10.09 3.55
CA SER A 108 -24.17 11.30 2.78
C SER A 108 -25.40 11.66 1.96
N GLU A 109 -25.99 12.84 2.19
CA GLU A 109 -27.29 13.23 1.60
C GLU A 109 -27.16 13.62 0.13
N ASP A 110 -26.30 14.62 -0.18
CA ASP A 110 -26.28 15.28 -1.48
C ASP A 110 -25.04 14.93 -2.30
N ILE A 111 -23.89 14.81 -1.65
CA ILE A 111 -22.61 14.60 -2.31
C ILE A 111 -21.97 13.27 -1.83
N PRO A 112 -21.89 12.23 -2.68
CA PRO A 112 -21.36 10.92 -2.29
C PRO A 112 -19.94 10.98 -1.74
N LEU A 113 -19.63 10.07 -0.79
CA LEU A 113 -18.32 9.99 -0.13
C LEU A 113 -17.23 9.46 -1.04
N LEU A 114 -16.03 10.00 -0.88
CA LEU A 114 -14.79 9.31 -1.22
C LEU A 114 -14.55 8.23 -0.15
N VAL A 115 -14.82 6.96 -0.48
CA VAL A 115 -14.53 5.83 0.42
C VAL A 115 -13.15 5.29 0.06
N THR A 116 -12.20 5.46 0.97
CA THR A 116 -10.78 5.26 0.70
C THR A 116 -10.18 4.11 1.50
N ILE A 117 -9.08 3.56 1.02
CA ILE A 117 -8.35 2.46 1.67
C ILE A 117 -6.87 2.46 1.25
N ASP A 118 -5.98 1.93 2.11
CA ASP A 118 -4.59 1.60 1.75
C ASP A 118 -4.50 0.13 1.31
N GLN A 119 -4.82 -0.16 0.09
CA GLN A 119 -4.66 -1.50 -0.48
C GLN A 119 -3.49 -1.49 -1.48
N GLU A 120 -2.24 -1.42 -0.94
CA GLU A 120 -1.02 -1.38 -1.75
C GLU A 120 -0.67 -2.74 -2.35
N GLY A 121 -1.09 -3.81 -1.69
CA GLY A 121 -0.60 -5.16 -1.90
C GLY A 121 0.63 -5.47 -1.03
N GLY A 122 1.02 -6.74 -0.97
CA GLY A 122 2.16 -7.15 -0.16
C GLY A 122 1.91 -7.00 1.34
N ILE A 123 2.77 -6.24 2.02
CA ILE A 123 2.67 -6.06 3.47
C ILE A 123 1.56 -5.10 3.89
N VAL A 124 1.18 -4.16 3.02
CA VAL A 124 0.11 -3.18 3.27
C VAL A 124 -1.16 -3.60 2.52
N THR A 125 -1.97 -4.38 3.20
CA THR A 125 -3.28 -4.85 2.75
C THR A 125 -4.27 -4.76 3.89
N ARG A 126 -5.45 -4.22 3.63
CA ARG A 126 -6.53 -4.09 4.61
C ARG A 126 -7.59 -5.16 4.44
N LEU A 127 -7.99 -5.48 3.19
CA LEU A 127 -9.00 -6.49 2.92
C LEU A 127 -8.63 -7.84 3.52
N GLN A 128 -9.49 -8.36 4.40
CA GLN A 128 -9.27 -9.67 5.01
C GLN A 128 -9.67 -10.82 4.08
N SER A 129 -10.54 -10.57 3.08
CA SER A 129 -11.07 -11.57 2.15
C SER A 129 -10.49 -11.50 0.72
N GLY A 130 -9.87 -10.37 0.33
CA GLY A 130 -9.33 -10.15 -1.03
C GLY A 130 -8.00 -10.85 -1.31
N THR A 131 -7.47 -10.64 -2.52
CA THR A 131 -6.11 -11.02 -2.88
C THR A 131 -5.09 -10.07 -2.27
N ASN A 132 -3.97 -10.63 -1.78
CA ASN A 132 -2.94 -9.81 -1.12
C ASN A 132 -1.86 -9.34 -2.08
N LEU A 133 -1.67 -10.03 -3.21
CA LEU A 133 -0.62 -9.77 -4.19
C LEU A 133 0.82 -9.79 -3.60
N PRO A 134 1.86 -9.92 -4.42
CA PRO A 134 3.21 -10.10 -3.87
C PRO A 134 3.86 -8.83 -3.32
N GLY A 135 3.31 -7.64 -3.62
CA GLY A 135 3.86 -6.35 -3.20
C GLY A 135 4.82 -5.71 -4.21
N ASN A 136 5.08 -4.40 -4.01
CA ASN A 136 5.76 -3.58 -5.00
C ASN A 136 7.21 -4.04 -5.25
N MET A 137 7.99 -4.36 -4.21
CA MET A 137 9.38 -4.80 -4.41
C MET A 137 9.46 -6.13 -5.15
N ALA A 138 8.51 -7.05 -4.91
CA ALA A 138 8.39 -8.27 -5.70
C ALA A 138 8.07 -7.95 -7.18
N LEU A 139 7.17 -7.00 -7.45
CA LEU A 139 6.90 -6.53 -8.81
C LEU A 139 8.16 -5.91 -9.43
N GLY A 140 8.92 -5.11 -8.66
CA GLY A 140 10.24 -4.59 -9.04
C GLY A 140 11.21 -5.69 -9.46
N ALA A 141 11.25 -6.79 -8.71
CA ALA A 141 12.08 -7.94 -9.04
C ALA A 141 11.67 -8.61 -10.38
N THR A 142 10.39 -8.59 -10.73
CA THR A 142 9.92 -9.14 -12.02
C THR A 142 10.34 -8.31 -13.23
N ARG A 143 10.59 -6.99 -13.08
CA ARG A 143 10.87 -6.03 -14.17
C ARG A 143 9.74 -5.94 -15.21
N ARG A 144 8.52 -6.40 -14.91
CA ARG A 144 7.44 -6.55 -15.90
C ARG A 144 6.31 -5.58 -15.67
N GLU A 145 6.15 -4.62 -16.54
CA GLU A 145 5.06 -3.64 -16.53
C GLU A 145 3.68 -4.29 -16.48
N ARG A 146 3.48 -5.37 -17.25
CA ARG A 146 2.20 -6.10 -17.26
C ARG A 146 1.79 -6.62 -15.88
N ASN A 147 2.76 -6.96 -15.01
CA ASN A 147 2.48 -7.45 -13.67
C ASN A 147 2.01 -6.29 -12.76
N ALA A 148 2.63 -5.12 -12.87
CA ALA A 148 2.21 -3.91 -12.16
C ALA A 148 0.80 -3.45 -12.62
N TYR A 149 0.55 -3.41 -13.94
CA TYR A 149 -0.78 -3.12 -14.46
C TYR A 149 -1.83 -4.11 -13.96
N LYS A 150 -1.53 -5.43 -14.02
CA LYS A 150 -2.45 -6.48 -13.59
C LYS A 150 -2.71 -6.43 -12.08
N THR A 151 -1.71 -6.03 -11.28
CA THR A 151 -1.87 -5.77 -9.84
C THR A 151 -2.90 -4.66 -9.62
N GLY A 152 -2.74 -3.51 -10.27
CA GLY A 152 -3.72 -2.42 -10.20
C GLY A 152 -5.11 -2.84 -10.69
N GLU A 153 -5.18 -3.61 -11.78
CA GLU A 153 -6.45 -4.12 -12.31
C GLU A 153 -7.18 -5.04 -11.31
N ILE A 154 -6.46 -5.96 -10.66
CA ILE A 154 -7.05 -6.89 -9.68
C ILE A 154 -7.53 -6.12 -8.46
N ILE A 155 -6.68 -5.29 -7.86
CA ILE A 155 -7.05 -4.47 -6.71
C ILE A 155 -8.25 -3.61 -7.05
N GLY A 156 -8.23 -2.93 -8.20
CA GLY A 156 -9.31 -2.07 -8.63
C GLY A 156 -10.64 -2.79 -8.80
N LYS A 157 -10.64 -4.00 -9.38
CA LYS A 157 -11.85 -4.83 -9.51
C LYS A 157 -12.42 -5.24 -8.14
N GLU A 158 -11.56 -5.63 -7.22
CA GLU A 158 -11.99 -6.03 -5.88
C GLU A 158 -12.56 -4.83 -5.12
N LEU A 159 -11.86 -3.69 -5.11
CA LEU A 159 -12.33 -2.47 -4.44
C LEU A 159 -13.64 -1.93 -5.04
N SER A 160 -13.72 -1.82 -6.36
CA SER A 160 -14.92 -1.35 -7.05
C SER A 160 -16.14 -2.24 -6.75
N SER A 161 -15.95 -3.57 -6.67
CA SER A 161 -17.03 -4.51 -6.33
C SER A 161 -17.53 -4.36 -4.89
N LEU A 162 -16.70 -3.82 -3.99
CA LEU A 162 -17.03 -3.51 -2.60
C LEU A 162 -17.67 -2.12 -2.42
N GLY A 163 -17.64 -1.30 -3.47
CA GLY A 163 -18.09 0.10 -3.42
C GLY A 163 -17.01 1.08 -2.93
N ILE A 164 -15.78 0.62 -2.70
CA ILE A 164 -14.63 1.47 -2.38
C ILE A 164 -14.16 2.12 -3.69
N ASN A 165 -14.01 3.45 -3.69
CA ASN A 165 -13.81 4.23 -4.92
C ASN A 165 -12.46 4.96 -4.99
N VAL A 166 -11.68 4.95 -3.91
CA VAL A 166 -10.32 5.53 -3.86
C VAL A 166 -9.35 4.52 -3.25
N ASN A 167 -8.16 4.39 -3.82
CA ASN A 167 -7.06 3.63 -3.23
C ASN A 167 -5.84 4.52 -3.05
N PHE A 168 -5.35 4.66 -1.83
CA PHE A 168 -4.10 5.35 -1.53
C PHE A 168 -2.89 4.49 -1.92
N SER A 169 -2.74 4.30 -3.22
CA SER A 169 -1.74 3.49 -3.91
C SER A 169 -1.54 4.03 -5.33
N PRO A 170 -0.33 3.84 -5.92
CA PRO A 170 0.84 3.15 -5.39
C PRO A 170 1.77 4.00 -4.53
N THR A 171 2.56 3.33 -3.67
CA THR A 171 3.77 3.91 -3.09
C THR A 171 4.83 3.98 -4.18
N ILE A 172 5.25 5.21 -4.56
CA ILE A 172 6.27 5.48 -5.58
C ILE A 172 7.53 6.13 -5.02
N ASP A 173 7.71 6.01 -3.71
CA ASP A 173 8.97 6.34 -3.04
C ASP A 173 10.11 5.48 -3.59
N VAL A 174 11.29 6.09 -3.78
CA VAL A 174 12.49 5.40 -4.26
C VAL A 174 13.29 4.88 -3.06
N ASN A 175 13.36 3.56 -2.85
CA ASN A 175 14.04 2.97 -1.69
C ASN A 175 15.55 2.93 -1.88
N ASN A 176 16.20 4.08 -1.85
CA ASN A 176 17.63 4.26 -2.01
C ASN A 176 18.42 4.14 -0.71
N ASN A 177 17.75 4.15 0.44
CA ASN A 177 18.34 3.93 1.76
C ASN A 177 18.00 2.52 2.27
N PRO A 178 18.98 1.58 2.36
CA PRO A 178 18.77 0.25 2.93
C PRO A 178 18.24 0.29 4.37
N GLY A 179 18.55 1.37 5.07
CA GLY A 179 18.15 1.64 6.44
C GLY A 179 16.75 2.18 6.62
N ASN A 180 15.94 2.29 5.58
CA ASN A 180 14.59 2.85 5.68
C ASN A 180 13.61 1.88 6.37
N PRO A 181 13.03 2.24 7.53
CA PRO A 181 12.16 1.34 8.29
C PRO A 181 10.70 1.33 7.78
N VAL A 182 10.29 2.37 7.03
CA VAL A 182 8.88 2.63 6.65
C VAL A 182 8.58 2.15 5.25
N ILE A 183 9.43 2.46 4.29
CA ILE A 183 9.21 2.18 2.87
C ILE A 183 9.67 0.75 2.52
N GLY A 184 10.96 0.46 2.53
CA GLY A 184 11.46 -0.88 2.29
C GLY A 184 10.76 -1.59 1.11
N VAL A 185 10.15 -2.74 1.37
CA VAL A 185 9.44 -3.55 0.36
C VAL A 185 8.16 -2.92 -0.19
N ARG A 186 7.68 -1.81 0.37
CA ARG A 186 6.57 -1.02 -0.19
C ARG A 186 6.98 -0.27 -1.46
N SER A 187 8.26 0.03 -1.64
CA SER A 187 8.81 0.58 -2.89
C SER A 187 9.01 -0.51 -3.94
N PHE A 188 8.94 -0.14 -5.21
CA PHE A 188 9.29 -1.05 -6.32
C PHE A 188 10.80 -1.27 -6.42
N SER A 189 11.63 -0.26 -6.09
CA SER A 189 13.06 -0.28 -6.36
C SER A 189 13.84 0.88 -5.73
N SER A 190 15.17 0.79 -5.79
CA SER A 190 16.08 1.91 -5.59
C SER A 190 16.37 2.69 -6.89
N ASP A 191 15.88 2.22 -8.04
CA ASP A 191 16.00 2.92 -9.32
C ASP A 191 14.74 3.75 -9.60
N PRO A 192 14.83 5.09 -9.65
CA PRO A 192 13.68 5.97 -9.84
C PRO A 192 12.96 5.72 -11.17
N LYS A 193 13.66 5.30 -12.23
CA LYS A 193 13.07 4.98 -13.53
C LYS A 193 12.20 3.73 -13.46
N LEU A 194 12.67 2.70 -12.74
CA LEU A 194 11.89 1.49 -12.54
C LEU A 194 10.68 1.73 -11.63
N VAL A 195 10.84 2.53 -10.56
CA VAL A 195 9.74 2.95 -9.69
C VAL A 195 8.67 3.66 -10.51
N ALA A 196 9.05 4.68 -11.27
CA ALA A 196 8.14 5.42 -12.14
C ALA A 196 7.40 4.52 -13.13
N LYS A 197 8.16 3.68 -13.83
CA LYS A 197 7.62 2.77 -14.85
C LYS A 197 6.56 1.83 -14.30
N LEU A 198 6.81 1.21 -13.15
CA LEU A 198 5.88 0.26 -12.54
C LEU A 198 4.73 0.98 -11.81
N GLY A 199 5.01 2.10 -11.15
CA GLY A 199 4.02 2.94 -10.49
C GLY A 199 2.96 3.43 -11.46
N VAL A 200 3.35 3.97 -12.61
CA VAL A 200 2.44 4.40 -13.70
C VAL A 200 1.55 3.25 -14.18
N GLN A 201 2.08 2.04 -14.32
CA GLN A 201 1.26 0.90 -14.74
C GLN A 201 0.24 0.49 -13.66
N THR A 202 0.62 0.56 -12.40
CA THR A 202 -0.31 0.29 -11.28
C THR A 202 -1.45 1.32 -11.26
N ILE A 203 -1.13 2.61 -11.43
CA ILE A 203 -2.11 3.71 -11.56
C ILE A 203 -3.09 3.39 -12.69
N LYS A 204 -2.59 3.11 -13.90
CA LYS A 204 -3.43 2.78 -15.07
C LYS A 204 -4.33 1.57 -14.84
N GLY A 205 -3.83 0.55 -14.14
CA GLY A 205 -4.60 -0.65 -13.81
C GLY A 205 -5.78 -0.36 -12.87
N LEU A 206 -5.55 0.45 -11.82
CA LEU A 206 -6.57 0.90 -10.87
C LEU A 206 -7.60 1.81 -11.54
N GLN A 207 -7.14 2.82 -12.26
CA GLN A 207 -8.02 3.78 -12.95
C GLN A 207 -8.91 3.15 -14.01
N LYS A 208 -8.46 2.05 -14.64
CA LYS A 208 -9.28 1.26 -15.57
C LYS A 208 -10.52 0.66 -14.91
N GLN A 209 -10.52 0.55 -13.60
CA GLN A 209 -11.66 0.06 -12.80
C GLN A 209 -12.42 1.21 -12.10
N ASN A 210 -12.25 2.44 -12.56
CA ASN A 210 -12.80 3.68 -11.98
C ASN A 210 -12.40 3.94 -10.52
N ILE A 211 -11.26 3.39 -10.08
CA ILE A 211 -10.69 3.69 -8.77
C ILE A 211 -9.79 4.92 -8.88
N ALA A 212 -10.08 5.95 -8.11
CA ALA A 212 -9.17 7.08 -7.96
C ALA A 212 -7.89 6.64 -7.24
N THR A 213 -6.74 7.15 -7.67
CA THR A 213 -5.41 6.70 -7.21
C THR A 213 -4.65 7.83 -6.55
N ALA A 214 -3.89 7.52 -5.51
CA ALA A 214 -2.98 8.47 -4.87
C ALA A 214 -1.53 7.98 -4.92
N ALA A 215 -0.67 8.73 -5.59
CA ALA A 215 0.77 8.50 -5.54
C ALA A 215 1.36 9.07 -4.25
N LYS A 216 2.23 8.30 -3.56
CA LYS A 216 2.72 8.65 -2.24
C LYS A 216 4.15 8.21 -1.99
N HIS A 217 4.87 8.90 -1.09
CA HIS A 217 4.53 10.06 -0.25
C HIS A 217 5.36 11.27 -0.72
N PHE A 218 4.73 12.27 -1.27
CA PHE A 218 5.41 13.43 -1.89
C PHE A 218 6.10 14.32 -0.83
N PRO A 219 7.34 14.81 -1.07
CA PRO A 219 8.18 14.73 -2.28
C PRO A 219 9.00 13.43 -2.43
N GLY A 220 8.95 12.49 -1.47
CA GLY A 220 9.65 11.21 -1.49
C GLY A 220 10.16 10.78 -0.12
N HIS A 221 9.71 9.61 0.36
CA HIS A 221 10.00 9.08 1.69
C HIS A 221 11.11 7.99 1.69
N GLY A 222 11.69 7.69 0.53
CA GLY A 222 12.56 6.51 0.39
C GLY A 222 13.95 6.65 1.03
N ASP A 223 14.44 7.89 1.24
CA ASP A 223 15.76 8.18 1.80
C ASP A 223 15.70 8.69 3.24
N THR A 224 14.98 8.00 4.11
CA THR A 224 14.90 8.32 5.53
C THR A 224 15.33 7.13 6.37
N ALA A 225 15.99 7.39 7.50
CA ALA A 225 16.38 6.38 8.49
C ALA A 225 15.52 6.43 9.76
N VAL A 226 14.54 7.34 9.82
CA VAL A 226 13.60 7.53 10.93
C VAL A 226 12.18 7.32 10.44
N ASP A 227 11.36 6.70 11.27
CA ASP A 227 9.94 6.49 10.99
C ASP A 227 9.13 7.74 11.30
N SER A 228 8.44 8.29 10.29
CA SER A 228 7.57 9.47 10.40
C SER A 228 6.35 9.28 11.32
N HIS A 229 6.02 8.05 11.70
CA HIS A 229 4.99 7.80 12.71
C HIS A 229 5.43 8.24 14.14
N TYR A 230 6.73 8.35 14.38
CA TYR A 230 7.28 8.65 15.70
C TYR A 230 8.10 9.94 15.78
N GLY A 231 8.53 10.49 14.65
CA GLY A 231 9.34 11.70 14.59
C GLY A 231 9.25 12.41 13.25
N LEU A 232 9.91 13.57 13.12
CA LEU A 232 10.01 14.33 11.86
C LEU A 232 11.36 14.05 11.19
N PRO A 233 11.44 13.10 10.23
CA PRO A 233 12.68 12.83 9.51
C PRO A 233 13.06 13.99 8.59
N VAL A 234 14.37 14.17 8.37
CA VAL A 234 14.93 15.20 7.49
C VAL A 234 15.56 14.55 6.27
N VAL A 235 15.25 15.04 5.08
CA VAL A 235 15.92 14.70 3.82
C VAL A 235 16.77 15.89 3.40
N SER A 236 18.10 15.76 3.53
CA SER A 236 19.06 16.88 3.40
C SER A 236 19.68 17.01 2.01
N HIS A 237 19.13 16.36 0.99
CA HIS A 237 19.63 16.45 -0.38
C HIS A 237 19.30 17.79 -1.02
N ASP A 238 20.18 18.26 -1.91
CA ASP A 238 19.91 19.44 -2.72
C ASP A 238 18.77 19.20 -3.74
N LYS A 239 18.22 20.31 -4.26
CA LYS A 239 17.09 20.25 -5.19
C LYS A 239 17.40 19.43 -6.44
N LYS A 240 18.63 19.53 -6.98
CA LYS A 240 19.04 18.78 -8.17
C LYS A 240 18.96 17.27 -7.92
N ARG A 241 19.48 16.80 -6.80
CA ARG A 241 19.41 15.40 -6.41
C ARG A 241 17.97 14.94 -6.19
N LEU A 242 17.13 15.77 -5.54
CA LEU A 242 15.71 15.49 -5.35
C LEU A 242 14.97 15.39 -6.69
N ASP A 243 15.27 16.27 -7.65
CA ASP A 243 14.68 16.24 -9.00
C ASP A 243 15.01 14.97 -9.78
N GLU A 244 16.24 14.45 -9.63
CA GLU A 244 16.71 13.27 -10.35
C GLU A 244 16.20 11.95 -9.75
N VAL A 245 15.87 11.91 -8.47
CA VAL A 245 15.53 10.67 -7.76
C VAL A 245 14.14 10.73 -7.14
N GLU A 246 13.94 11.54 -6.11
CA GLU A 246 12.71 11.53 -5.32
C GLU A 246 11.51 12.04 -6.14
N LEU A 247 11.65 13.16 -6.83
CA LEU A 247 10.59 13.79 -7.62
C LEU A 247 10.34 13.12 -8.98
N TYR A 248 11.31 12.36 -9.50
CA TYR A 248 11.20 11.76 -10.82
C TYR A 248 9.97 10.85 -10.98
N PRO A 249 9.67 9.90 -10.06
CA PRO A 249 8.47 9.08 -10.17
C PRO A 249 7.17 9.89 -10.08
N PHE A 250 7.13 10.96 -9.28
CA PHE A 250 5.95 11.81 -9.16
C PHE A 250 5.67 12.57 -10.46
N LYS A 251 6.70 13.14 -11.11
CA LYS A 251 6.56 13.77 -12.43
C LYS A 251 5.94 12.81 -13.45
N GLN A 252 6.43 11.56 -13.48
CA GLN A 252 5.89 10.54 -14.39
C GLN A 252 4.47 10.09 -14.02
N ALA A 253 4.11 10.07 -12.74
CA ALA A 253 2.75 9.79 -12.30
C ALA A 253 1.77 10.93 -12.66
N MET A 254 2.21 12.18 -12.55
CA MET A 254 1.45 13.36 -13.00
C MET A 254 1.21 13.34 -14.51
N ASP A 255 2.24 13.07 -15.30
CA ASP A 255 2.13 12.93 -16.77
C ASP A 255 1.17 11.80 -17.17
N ALA A 256 1.06 10.76 -16.32
CA ALA A 256 0.13 9.64 -16.52
C ALA A 256 -1.30 9.93 -16.04
N GLY A 257 -1.56 11.09 -15.45
CA GLY A 257 -2.87 11.54 -15.00
C GLY A 257 -3.30 10.91 -13.66
N VAL A 258 -2.37 10.80 -12.70
CA VAL A 258 -2.71 10.39 -11.32
C VAL A 258 -3.73 11.37 -10.72
N ASP A 259 -4.73 10.83 -10.01
CA ASP A 259 -5.84 11.65 -9.49
C ASP A 259 -5.46 12.44 -8.25
N MET A 260 -4.65 11.82 -7.36
CA MET A 260 -4.24 12.39 -6.10
C MET A 260 -2.74 12.24 -5.88
N ILE A 261 -2.16 13.18 -5.15
CA ILE A 261 -0.83 13.08 -4.56
C ILE A 261 -0.98 13.18 -3.05
N MET A 262 -0.45 12.17 -2.32
CA MET A 262 -0.42 12.20 -0.85
C MET A 262 0.93 12.74 -0.38
N THR A 263 0.88 13.71 0.53
CA THR A 263 2.08 14.36 1.08
C THR A 263 2.76 13.52 2.15
N ALA A 264 4.02 13.83 2.46
CA ALA A 264 4.81 13.18 3.49
C ALA A 264 5.04 14.10 4.71
N HIS A 265 5.06 13.52 5.91
CA HIS A 265 5.42 14.23 7.14
C HIS A 265 6.94 14.28 7.32
N LEU A 266 7.63 14.89 6.34
CA LEU A 266 9.09 14.98 6.25
C LEU A 266 9.53 16.41 6.04
N GLN A 267 10.72 16.74 6.54
CA GLN A 267 11.38 18.03 6.36
C GLN A 267 12.32 17.97 5.16
N PHE A 268 12.23 18.97 4.27
CA PHE A 268 13.09 19.14 3.10
C PHE A 268 13.67 20.56 3.05
N PRO A 269 14.69 20.86 3.86
CA PRO A 269 15.22 22.22 3.96
C PRO A 269 15.72 22.82 2.63
N ALA A 270 16.08 21.99 1.66
CA ALA A 270 16.47 22.44 0.32
C ALA A 270 15.28 22.85 -0.58
N LEU A 271 14.04 22.52 -0.20
CA LEU A 271 12.83 22.90 -0.91
C LEU A 271 12.06 24.01 -0.18
N ASP A 272 12.06 23.96 1.16
CA ASP A 272 11.48 25.00 2.02
C ASP A 272 12.16 24.93 3.39
N ASP A 273 12.82 26.01 3.78
CA ASP A 273 13.55 26.16 5.06
C ASP A 273 12.74 26.96 6.12
N THR A 274 11.46 27.23 5.85
CA THR A 274 10.55 27.88 6.80
C THR A 274 10.52 27.10 8.11
N THR A 275 10.66 27.81 9.23
CA THR A 275 10.70 27.21 10.57
C THR A 275 9.44 27.49 11.36
N TYR A 276 9.12 26.58 12.28
CA TYR A 276 8.01 26.66 13.21
C TYR A 276 8.46 26.29 14.62
N THR A 277 7.91 26.94 15.64
CA THR A 277 8.19 26.62 17.03
C THR A 277 7.33 25.44 17.49
N SER A 278 7.94 24.26 17.64
CA SER A 278 7.25 23.05 18.08
C SER A 278 6.51 23.22 19.40
N LYS A 279 5.23 22.85 19.42
CA LYS A 279 4.42 22.83 20.66
C LYS A 279 4.89 21.75 21.64
N LYS A 280 5.58 20.73 21.16
CA LYS A 280 6.06 19.60 21.95
C LYS A 280 7.14 19.99 22.95
N ASP A 281 8.10 20.80 22.51
CA ASP A 281 9.32 21.08 23.27
C ASP A 281 9.86 22.51 23.09
N GLY A 282 9.19 23.36 22.32
CA GLY A 282 9.58 24.75 22.06
C GLY A 282 10.78 24.90 21.10
N GLN A 283 11.26 23.83 20.47
CA GLN A 283 12.36 23.90 19.53
C GLN A 283 11.91 24.44 18.16
N GLN A 284 12.85 25.09 17.45
CA GLN A 284 12.62 25.45 16.05
C GLN A 284 12.80 24.21 15.17
N ILE A 285 11.78 23.88 14.40
CA ILE A 285 11.77 22.79 13.44
C ILE A 285 11.46 23.33 12.05
N THR A 286 12.01 22.74 11.00
CA THR A 286 11.59 23.03 9.63
C THR A 286 10.16 22.50 9.41
N VAL A 287 9.31 23.28 8.75
CA VAL A 287 7.94 22.87 8.45
C VAL A 287 7.95 21.61 7.55
N PRO A 288 7.23 20.54 7.90
CA PRO A 288 7.19 19.34 7.07
C PRO A 288 6.44 19.59 5.75
N ALA A 289 6.74 18.79 4.74
CA ALA A 289 6.17 18.94 3.39
C ALA A 289 4.64 19.06 3.39
N THR A 290 3.95 18.31 4.23
CA THR A 290 2.47 18.37 4.39
C THR A 290 1.94 19.76 4.75
N LEU A 291 2.73 20.58 5.46
CA LEU A 291 2.33 21.90 5.97
C LEU A 291 3.07 23.05 5.26
N SER A 292 3.89 22.73 4.26
CA SER A 292 4.76 23.68 3.57
C SER A 292 4.11 24.24 2.30
N ARG A 293 3.86 25.57 2.28
CA ARG A 293 3.38 26.26 1.08
C ARG A 293 4.44 26.24 -0.03
N GLY A 294 5.72 26.35 0.31
CA GLY A 294 6.83 26.24 -0.64
C GLY A 294 6.83 24.90 -1.39
N ILE A 295 6.51 23.81 -0.68
CA ILE A 295 6.49 22.47 -1.30
C ILE A 295 5.17 22.19 -2.02
N ILE A 296 4.02 22.50 -1.43
CA ILE A 296 2.72 22.16 -2.03
C ILE A 296 2.34 23.17 -3.11
N THR A 297 2.32 24.45 -2.78
CA THR A 297 1.88 25.48 -3.75
C THR A 297 2.98 25.82 -4.75
N ASP A 298 4.19 26.16 -4.28
CA ASP A 298 5.19 26.71 -5.19
C ASP A 298 5.87 25.62 -6.00
N LEU A 299 6.29 24.49 -5.39
CA LEU A 299 6.89 23.39 -6.15
C LEU A 299 5.83 22.55 -6.87
N LEU A 300 4.88 21.91 -6.13
CA LEU A 300 3.98 20.91 -6.73
C LEU A 300 2.96 21.55 -7.67
N ARG A 301 2.25 22.62 -7.25
CA ARG A 301 1.22 23.27 -8.06
C ARG A 301 1.80 24.10 -9.19
N LYS A 302 2.72 25.06 -8.86
CA LYS A 302 3.21 26.05 -9.83
C LYS A 302 4.36 25.53 -10.69
N GLU A 303 5.44 25.01 -10.08
CA GLU A 303 6.62 24.56 -10.83
C GLU A 303 6.36 23.26 -11.59
N LEU A 304 5.75 22.26 -10.92
CA LEU A 304 5.48 20.95 -11.53
C LEU A 304 4.13 20.89 -12.24
N GLY A 305 3.25 21.90 -12.11
CA GLY A 305 2.00 22.03 -12.82
C GLY A 305 0.90 21.05 -12.43
N TYR A 306 0.92 20.51 -11.19
CA TYR A 306 -0.07 19.54 -10.76
C TYR A 306 -1.42 20.19 -10.40
N ASN A 307 -2.49 19.80 -11.07
CA ASN A 307 -3.83 20.32 -10.88
C ASN A 307 -4.82 19.30 -10.25
N GLY A 308 -4.38 18.09 -9.94
CA GLY A 308 -5.19 17.09 -9.23
C GLY A 308 -5.26 17.35 -7.73
N ILE A 309 -5.87 16.42 -7.00
CA ILE A 309 -6.06 16.54 -5.56
C ILE A 309 -4.73 16.32 -4.81
N VAL A 310 -4.48 17.16 -3.82
CA VAL A 310 -3.45 16.95 -2.79
C VAL A 310 -4.13 16.54 -1.49
N VAL A 311 -3.78 15.35 -1.00
CA VAL A 311 -4.26 14.82 0.29
C VAL A 311 -3.09 14.70 1.26
N THR A 312 -3.29 15.00 2.53
CA THR A 312 -2.26 14.80 3.55
C THR A 312 -2.02 13.30 3.80
N ASP A 313 -0.85 12.92 4.33
CA ASP A 313 -0.76 11.73 5.17
C ASP A 313 -1.55 11.95 6.47
N ALA A 314 -1.76 10.92 7.27
CA ALA A 314 -2.62 10.97 8.44
C ALA A 314 -2.18 12.03 9.47
N LEU A 315 -2.99 13.08 9.66
CA LEU A 315 -2.64 14.23 10.52
C LEU A 315 -2.62 13.90 12.02
N ASN A 316 -3.22 12.78 12.43
CA ASN A 316 -3.13 12.29 13.81
C ASN A 316 -1.80 11.58 14.14
N MET A 317 -0.88 11.44 13.18
CA MET A 317 0.46 10.92 13.44
C MET A 317 1.24 11.86 14.37
N LYS A 318 2.00 11.28 15.32
CA LYS A 318 2.72 12.03 16.35
C LYS A 318 3.72 13.07 15.80
N ALA A 319 4.27 12.83 14.62
CA ALA A 319 5.11 13.79 13.92
C ALA A 319 4.39 15.14 13.70
N ILE A 320 3.10 15.13 13.52
CA ILE A 320 2.26 16.32 13.31
C ILE A 320 1.56 16.72 14.59
N SER A 321 0.77 15.83 15.19
CA SER A 321 -0.09 16.16 16.33
C SER A 321 0.67 16.69 17.54
N ASP A 322 1.85 16.13 17.84
CA ASP A 322 2.67 16.57 18.97
C ASP A 322 3.32 17.96 18.74
N ASN A 323 3.73 18.24 17.49
CA ASN A 323 4.49 19.46 17.18
C ASN A 323 3.61 20.66 16.85
N PHE A 324 2.44 20.46 16.19
CA PHE A 324 1.61 21.55 15.67
C PHE A 324 0.25 21.66 16.39
N GLY A 325 -0.26 20.56 16.96
CA GLY A 325 -1.65 20.45 17.39
C GLY A 325 -2.57 20.17 16.20
N GLN A 326 -3.78 19.71 16.49
CA GLN A 326 -4.65 19.10 15.47
C GLN A 326 -5.31 20.16 14.57
N GLU A 327 -5.98 21.14 15.17
CA GLU A 327 -6.67 22.23 14.47
C GLU A 327 -5.70 23.06 13.62
N GLU A 328 -4.60 23.52 14.22
CA GLU A 328 -3.60 24.35 13.55
C GLU A 328 -2.93 23.59 12.39
N ALA A 329 -2.66 22.29 12.56
CA ALA A 329 -2.09 21.48 11.47
C ALA A 329 -3.01 21.41 10.25
N VAL A 330 -4.34 21.32 10.45
CA VAL A 330 -5.32 21.35 9.35
C VAL A 330 -5.35 22.72 8.66
N ILE A 331 -5.37 23.80 9.43
CA ILE A 331 -5.34 25.18 8.90
C ILE A 331 -4.05 25.41 8.10
N MET A 332 -2.90 25.02 8.63
CA MET A 332 -1.62 25.12 7.93
C MET A 332 -1.58 24.29 6.64
N ALA A 333 -2.12 23.07 6.66
CA ALA A 333 -2.17 22.21 5.46
C ALA A 333 -3.03 22.85 4.35
N ILE A 334 -4.21 23.36 4.69
CA ILE A 334 -5.09 24.07 3.73
C ILE A 334 -4.37 25.31 3.18
N ASN A 335 -3.77 26.14 4.03
CA ASN A 335 -2.96 27.29 3.60
C ASN A 335 -1.75 26.93 2.75
N ALA A 336 -1.21 25.72 2.91
CA ALA A 336 -0.17 25.20 2.05
C ALA A 336 -0.67 24.80 0.64
N GLY A 337 -1.99 24.62 0.44
CA GLY A 337 -2.62 24.23 -0.83
C GLY A 337 -3.06 22.77 -0.88
N VAL A 338 -3.26 22.13 0.29
CA VAL A 338 -3.84 20.78 0.42
C VAL A 338 -5.35 20.86 0.25
N ASP A 339 -5.94 19.90 -0.47
CA ASP A 339 -7.38 19.83 -0.73
C ASP A 339 -8.11 18.95 0.29
N ILE A 340 -7.48 17.86 0.75
CA ILE A 340 -8.11 16.92 1.69
C ILE A 340 -7.20 16.69 2.91
N ALA A 341 -7.74 17.00 4.09
CA ALA A 341 -7.12 16.68 5.37
C ALA A 341 -7.52 15.25 5.79
N LEU A 342 -6.57 14.31 5.72
CA LEU A 342 -6.77 12.92 6.10
C LEU A 342 -6.61 12.74 7.61
N MET A 343 -7.58 12.07 8.25
CA MET A 343 -7.61 11.82 9.69
C MET A 343 -7.36 13.11 10.51
N PRO A 344 -8.15 14.16 10.25
CA PRO A 344 -7.93 15.50 10.83
C PRO A 344 -8.12 15.52 12.34
N ALA A 345 -8.91 14.60 12.87
CA ALA A 345 -9.18 14.43 14.30
C ALA A 345 -9.44 12.97 14.62
N GLN A 346 -9.11 12.56 15.84
CA GLN A 346 -9.47 11.23 16.33
C GLN A 346 -10.92 11.22 16.81
N VAL A 347 -11.78 10.39 16.19
CA VAL A 347 -13.20 10.24 16.52
C VAL A 347 -13.54 8.75 16.59
N ASN A 348 -13.62 8.20 17.81
CA ASN A 348 -13.94 6.79 18.02
C ASN A 348 -15.13 6.56 18.96
N SER A 349 -15.87 7.61 19.29
CA SER A 349 -17.14 7.62 20.02
C SER A 349 -17.84 8.96 19.83
N ILE A 350 -19.12 9.03 20.22
CA ILE A 350 -19.88 10.28 20.12
C ILE A 350 -19.32 11.36 21.07
N GLU A 351 -18.74 10.99 22.21
CA GLU A 351 -18.11 11.94 23.12
C GLU A 351 -16.86 12.60 22.50
N MET A 352 -16.22 11.93 21.53
CA MET A 352 -15.06 12.47 20.82
C MET A 352 -15.42 13.24 19.54
N GLU A 353 -16.69 13.31 19.18
CA GLU A 353 -17.17 14.16 18.07
C GLU A 353 -16.66 15.60 18.18
N LYS A 354 -16.54 16.10 19.43
CA LYS A 354 -16.02 17.45 19.70
C LYS A 354 -14.64 17.71 19.09
N ASN A 355 -13.77 16.71 18.99
CA ASN A 355 -12.45 16.88 18.36
C ASN A 355 -12.59 17.23 16.87
N LEU A 356 -13.56 16.64 16.19
CA LEU A 356 -13.87 16.97 14.80
C LEU A 356 -14.56 18.32 14.68
N GLU A 357 -15.49 18.63 15.61
CA GLU A 357 -16.17 19.91 15.68
C GLU A 357 -15.18 21.07 15.86
N ASP A 358 -14.18 20.91 16.73
CA ASP A 358 -13.14 21.91 16.97
C ASP A 358 -12.34 22.18 15.68
N VAL A 359 -11.90 21.14 14.97
CA VAL A 359 -11.21 21.29 13.68
C VAL A 359 -12.10 21.93 12.62
N TYR A 360 -13.33 21.44 12.47
CA TYR A 360 -14.28 21.94 11.48
C TYR A 360 -14.60 23.43 11.71
N SER A 361 -14.93 23.79 12.95
CA SER A 361 -15.21 25.18 13.33
C SER A 361 -13.98 26.06 13.25
N GLY A 362 -12.79 25.54 13.60
CA GLY A 362 -11.53 26.24 13.46
C GLY A 362 -11.23 26.65 12.03
N VAL A 363 -11.41 25.73 11.06
CA VAL A 363 -11.24 26.03 9.62
C VAL A 363 -12.24 27.11 9.17
N ILE A 364 -13.52 27.00 9.53
CA ILE A 364 -14.55 28.00 9.19
C ILE A 364 -14.18 29.37 9.77
N ASN A 365 -13.76 29.42 11.03
CA ASN A 365 -13.32 30.67 11.68
C ASN A 365 -12.07 31.25 11.00
N ALA A 366 -11.11 30.42 10.59
CA ALA A 366 -9.93 30.86 9.85
C ALA A 366 -10.30 31.47 8.48
N VAL A 367 -11.32 30.96 7.81
CA VAL A 367 -11.85 31.58 6.58
C VAL A 367 -12.53 32.91 6.89
N HIS A 368 -13.37 32.97 7.90
CA HIS A 368 -14.06 34.22 8.27
C HIS A 368 -13.10 35.34 8.73
N SER A 369 -11.98 34.96 9.36
CA SER A 369 -10.94 35.91 9.76
C SER A 369 -10.02 36.34 8.59
N GLY A 370 -10.07 35.64 7.47
CA GLY A 370 -9.18 35.85 6.33
C GLY A 370 -7.81 35.20 6.47
N GLU A 371 -7.61 34.35 7.46
CA GLU A 371 -6.41 33.52 7.63
C GLU A 371 -6.32 32.46 6.52
N ILE A 372 -7.46 31.86 6.13
CA ILE A 372 -7.58 31.02 4.93
C ILE A 372 -8.34 31.84 3.88
N PRO A 373 -7.76 32.09 2.69
CA PRO A 373 -8.49 32.73 1.59
C PRO A 373 -9.66 31.87 1.11
N MET A 374 -10.83 32.49 0.86
CA MET A 374 -12.01 31.79 0.34
C MET A 374 -11.72 31.08 -1.00
N ASP A 375 -10.82 31.62 -1.81
CA ASP A 375 -10.46 31.03 -3.10
C ASP A 375 -9.76 29.66 -2.91
N GLU A 376 -8.94 29.49 -1.87
CA GLU A 376 -8.32 28.17 -1.55
C GLU A 376 -9.41 27.12 -1.24
N ILE A 377 -10.47 27.49 -0.53
CA ILE A 377 -11.59 26.60 -0.22
C ILE A 377 -12.40 26.28 -1.49
N ASN A 378 -12.69 27.29 -2.32
CA ASN A 378 -13.41 27.09 -3.58
C ASN A 378 -12.65 26.17 -4.54
N ASP A 379 -11.37 26.42 -4.73
CA ASP A 379 -10.50 25.64 -5.62
C ASP A 379 -10.39 24.20 -5.15
N SER A 380 -10.26 23.96 -3.84
CA SER A 380 -10.20 22.61 -3.26
C SER A 380 -11.53 21.87 -3.42
N ALA A 381 -12.64 22.52 -3.12
CA ALA A 381 -13.97 21.94 -3.33
C ALA A 381 -14.21 21.60 -4.82
N GLU A 382 -13.82 22.49 -5.75
CA GLU A 382 -13.96 22.26 -7.19
C GLU A 382 -13.16 21.02 -7.62
N ARG A 383 -11.89 20.87 -7.20
CA ARG A 383 -11.08 19.67 -7.51
C ARG A 383 -11.70 18.39 -6.94
N ILE A 384 -12.27 18.44 -5.72
CA ILE A 384 -12.90 17.28 -5.08
C ILE A 384 -14.16 16.87 -5.85
N ILE A 385 -15.03 17.82 -6.20
CA ILE A 385 -16.25 17.55 -6.96
C ILE A 385 -15.91 17.07 -8.38
N ASP A 386 -14.93 17.70 -9.06
CA ASP A 386 -14.47 17.26 -10.37
C ASP A 386 -13.98 15.80 -10.36
N LEU A 387 -13.21 15.41 -9.33
CA LEU A 387 -12.80 14.02 -9.18
C LEU A 387 -13.99 13.06 -8.99
N LYS A 388 -14.98 13.45 -8.17
CA LYS A 388 -16.19 12.64 -7.94
C LYS A 388 -16.98 12.45 -9.25
N ILE A 389 -17.10 13.49 -10.06
CA ILE A 389 -17.73 13.43 -11.39
C ILE A 389 -16.89 12.56 -12.34
N LYS A 390 -15.61 12.85 -12.48
CA LYS A 390 -14.66 12.15 -13.37
C LYS A 390 -14.62 10.65 -13.14
N ARG A 391 -14.78 10.21 -11.89
CA ARG A 391 -14.75 8.79 -11.52
C ARG A 391 -16.14 8.14 -11.42
N GLY A 392 -17.20 8.86 -11.79
CA GLY A 392 -18.57 8.38 -11.75
C GLY A 392 -19.08 8.14 -10.32
N ILE A 393 -18.46 8.77 -9.33
CA ILE A 393 -18.86 8.66 -7.91
C ILE A 393 -20.11 9.49 -7.67
N TYR A 394 -20.19 10.67 -8.27
CA TYR A 394 -21.30 11.60 -8.14
C TYR A 394 -22.63 11.05 -8.67
N GLU A 395 -22.56 10.21 -9.72
CA GLU A 395 -23.74 9.62 -10.36
C GLU A 395 -24.13 8.24 -9.80
N ALA A 396 -23.40 7.76 -8.79
CA ALA A 396 -23.61 6.43 -8.22
C ALA A 396 -24.99 6.33 -7.53
N THR A 397 -26.01 6.04 -8.32
CA THR A 397 -27.39 5.84 -7.86
C THR A 397 -27.54 4.57 -7.05
N ASP A 398 -28.56 4.56 -6.18
CA ASP A 398 -28.90 3.44 -5.31
C ASP A 398 -29.04 2.13 -6.12
N GLN A 399 -28.25 1.16 -5.74
CA GLN A 399 -28.30 -0.18 -6.30
C GLN A 399 -28.66 -1.15 -5.18
N ASN A 400 -29.47 -2.14 -5.51
CA ASN A 400 -29.83 -3.21 -4.60
C ASN A 400 -28.58 -3.82 -3.93
N VAL A 401 -28.44 -3.62 -2.61
CA VAL A 401 -27.29 -4.06 -1.81
C VAL A 401 -27.02 -5.55 -1.97
N ASP A 402 -28.06 -6.39 -2.01
CA ASP A 402 -27.89 -7.83 -2.15
C ASP A 402 -27.33 -8.20 -3.52
N LYS A 403 -27.63 -7.43 -4.56
CA LYS A 403 -27.00 -7.59 -5.88
C LYS A 403 -25.51 -7.20 -5.85
N LYS A 404 -25.17 -6.11 -5.15
CA LYS A 404 -23.77 -5.72 -4.92
C LYS A 404 -23.02 -6.82 -4.16
N VAL A 405 -23.58 -7.34 -3.05
CA VAL A 405 -23.02 -8.45 -2.28
C VAL A 405 -22.75 -9.67 -3.16
N LYS A 406 -23.74 -10.12 -3.93
CA LYS A 406 -23.57 -11.28 -4.85
C LYS A 406 -22.46 -11.04 -5.87
N ASN A 407 -22.32 -9.82 -6.38
CA ASN A 407 -21.25 -9.48 -7.30
C ASN A 407 -19.89 -9.49 -6.61
N ALA A 408 -19.76 -8.85 -5.45
CA ALA A 408 -18.52 -8.78 -4.68
C ALA A 408 -18.01 -10.18 -4.27
N LEU A 409 -18.89 -11.06 -3.78
CA LEU A 409 -18.56 -12.46 -3.44
C LEU A 409 -18.02 -13.26 -4.63
N ARG A 410 -18.37 -12.90 -5.86
CA ARG A 410 -17.85 -13.53 -7.09
C ARG A 410 -16.51 -12.95 -7.51
N VAL A 411 -16.23 -11.68 -7.19
CA VAL A 411 -15.06 -10.94 -7.67
C VAL A 411 -13.91 -11.02 -6.67
N VAL A 412 -14.18 -10.74 -5.38
CA VAL A 412 -13.15 -10.61 -4.34
C VAL A 412 -12.49 -11.95 -4.07
N GLY A 413 -11.17 -12.02 -4.20
CA GLY A 413 -10.38 -13.23 -3.95
C GLY A 413 -10.71 -14.41 -4.86
N ASN A 414 -11.22 -14.17 -6.06
CA ASN A 414 -11.59 -15.25 -6.99
C ASN A 414 -10.35 -16.03 -7.46
N LYS A 415 -10.60 -17.22 -8.02
CA LYS A 415 -9.53 -18.15 -8.44
C LYS A 415 -8.56 -17.57 -9.49
N GLU A 416 -9.04 -16.67 -10.35
CA GLU A 416 -8.19 -16.05 -11.37
C GLU A 416 -7.24 -15.02 -10.73
N HIS A 417 -7.73 -14.25 -9.77
CA HIS A 417 -6.92 -13.31 -9.00
C HIS A 417 -5.85 -14.03 -8.19
N VAL A 418 -6.23 -15.08 -7.44
CA VAL A 418 -5.30 -15.92 -6.67
C VAL A 418 -4.23 -16.54 -7.57
N LYS A 419 -4.62 -17.10 -8.72
CA LYS A 419 -3.66 -17.67 -9.68
C LYS A 419 -2.71 -16.62 -10.26
N ALA A 420 -3.20 -15.40 -10.46
CA ALA A 420 -2.37 -14.29 -10.95
C ALA A 420 -1.34 -13.86 -9.90
N GLU A 421 -1.74 -13.71 -8.62
CA GLU A 421 -0.82 -13.36 -7.54
C GLU A 421 0.25 -14.44 -7.32
N GLU A 422 -0.11 -15.73 -7.34
CA GLU A 422 0.84 -16.83 -7.25
C GLU A 422 1.89 -16.77 -8.37
N LYS A 423 1.44 -16.56 -9.61
CA LYS A 423 2.33 -16.47 -10.77
C LYS A 423 3.29 -15.27 -10.66
N MET A 424 2.79 -14.11 -10.22
CA MET A 424 3.63 -12.92 -10.04
C MET A 424 4.70 -13.17 -8.95
N ALA A 425 4.32 -13.81 -7.85
CA ALA A 425 5.26 -14.17 -6.79
C ALA A 425 6.33 -15.16 -7.27
N GLU A 426 5.96 -16.19 -8.04
CA GLU A 426 6.92 -17.14 -8.64
C GLU A 426 7.88 -16.44 -9.62
N GLU A 427 7.39 -15.46 -10.39
CA GLU A 427 8.23 -14.66 -11.30
C GLU A 427 9.17 -13.70 -10.55
N ALA A 428 8.85 -13.34 -9.28
CA ALA A 428 9.64 -12.43 -8.46
C ALA A 428 10.78 -13.12 -7.70
N VAL A 429 10.68 -14.43 -7.42
CA VAL A 429 11.72 -15.14 -6.67
C VAL A 429 13.09 -14.90 -7.29
N THR A 430 14.01 -14.36 -6.49
CA THR A 430 15.34 -13.96 -6.92
C THR A 430 16.39 -14.87 -6.27
N LEU A 431 17.05 -15.71 -7.05
CA LEU A 431 18.16 -16.53 -6.60
C LEU A 431 19.45 -15.73 -6.70
N LEU A 432 20.20 -15.61 -5.59
CA LEU A 432 21.40 -14.78 -5.51
C LEU A 432 22.68 -15.61 -5.39
N LYS A 433 22.59 -16.77 -4.77
CA LYS A 433 23.71 -17.67 -4.54
C LYS A 433 23.24 -19.12 -4.62
N ASN A 434 24.02 -19.99 -5.23
CA ASN A 434 23.73 -21.43 -5.30
C ASN A 434 25.04 -22.21 -5.48
N GLU A 435 25.88 -22.15 -4.46
CA GLU A 435 27.17 -22.87 -4.45
C GLU A 435 26.96 -24.38 -4.35
N LYS A 436 27.90 -25.14 -4.87
CA LYS A 436 27.91 -26.62 -4.85
C LYS A 436 26.62 -27.23 -5.41
N ARG A 437 25.82 -26.46 -6.17
CA ARG A 437 24.50 -26.88 -6.67
C ARG A 437 23.57 -27.35 -5.54
N THR A 438 23.53 -26.59 -4.44
CA THR A 438 22.71 -26.88 -3.27
C THR A 438 21.22 -26.96 -3.64
N LEU A 439 20.76 -26.08 -4.51
CA LEU A 439 19.39 -26.05 -5.05
C LEU A 439 19.37 -26.62 -6.48
N PRO A 440 18.25 -27.25 -6.92
CA PRO A 440 17.07 -27.54 -6.10
C PRO A 440 17.30 -28.72 -5.14
N PHE A 441 16.59 -28.70 -4.00
CA PHE A 441 16.51 -29.86 -3.12
C PHE A 441 15.81 -31.02 -3.82
N LYS A 442 16.38 -32.22 -3.68
CA LYS A 442 15.86 -33.46 -4.29
C LYS A 442 15.75 -34.54 -3.22
N PRO A 443 14.78 -34.41 -2.30
CA PRO A 443 14.70 -35.33 -1.19
C PRO A 443 14.32 -36.74 -1.65
N LYS A 444 14.87 -37.74 -0.96
CA LYS A 444 14.40 -39.11 -1.02
C LYS A 444 13.19 -39.29 -0.11
N LYS A 445 12.57 -40.45 -0.24
CA LYS A 445 11.44 -40.81 0.62
C LYS A 445 11.89 -40.92 2.09
N HIS A 446 11.11 -40.31 3.01
CA HIS A 446 11.38 -40.27 4.46
C HIS A 446 12.62 -39.47 4.90
N GLU A 447 13.25 -38.70 4.01
CA GLU A 447 14.20 -37.69 4.45
C GLU A 447 13.47 -36.55 5.17
N LYS A 448 14.16 -35.90 6.09
CA LYS A 448 13.58 -34.88 6.98
C LYS A 448 13.93 -33.46 6.51
N VAL A 449 12.94 -32.60 6.47
CA VAL A 449 13.10 -31.17 6.15
C VAL A 449 12.76 -30.35 7.39
N LEU A 450 13.72 -29.60 7.90
CA LEU A 450 13.50 -28.61 8.97
C LEU A 450 13.23 -27.24 8.35
N VAL A 451 12.07 -26.67 8.64
CA VAL A 451 11.72 -25.29 8.28
C VAL A 451 11.84 -24.40 9.50
N VAL A 452 12.61 -23.34 9.39
CA VAL A 452 12.97 -22.41 10.46
C VAL A 452 12.53 -20.99 10.06
N ALA A 453 11.74 -20.33 10.85
CA ALA A 453 11.34 -18.94 10.61
C ALA A 453 10.99 -18.25 11.94
N PRO A 454 10.99 -16.90 12.01
CA PRO A 454 10.64 -16.24 13.26
C PRO A 454 9.22 -16.57 13.74
N PHE A 455 8.24 -16.62 12.84
CA PHE A 455 6.83 -16.69 13.20
C PHE A 455 6.16 -17.98 12.71
N LYS A 456 5.19 -18.44 13.52
CA LYS A 456 4.44 -19.67 13.24
C LYS A 456 3.72 -19.66 11.89
N ASP A 457 3.10 -18.56 11.50
CA ASP A 457 2.41 -18.47 10.22
C ASP A 457 3.35 -18.67 9.02
N GLN A 458 4.62 -18.28 9.16
CA GLN A 458 5.64 -18.45 8.13
C GLN A 458 6.12 -19.91 8.05
N THR A 459 6.38 -20.57 9.19
CA THR A 459 6.71 -22.01 9.21
C THR A 459 5.53 -22.85 8.74
N ASP A 460 4.29 -22.48 9.08
CA ASP A 460 3.08 -23.12 8.57
C ASP A 460 2.96 -22.96 7.04
N ALA A 461 3.28 -21.77 6.49
CA ALA A 461 3.28 -21.55 5.03
C ALA A 461 4.32 -22.43 4.33
N MET A 462 5.54 -22.54 4.89
CA MET A 462 6.60 -23.40 4.34
C MET A 462 6.18 -24.87 4.36
N ALA A 463 5.78 -25.38 5.52
CA ALA A 463 5.38 -26.77 5.73
C ALA A 463 4.16 -27.15 4.85
N ARG A 464 3.15 -26.28 4.81
CA ARG A 464 1.96 -26.47 3.97
C ARG A 464 2.32 -26.56 2.48
N THR A 465 3.21 -25.67 2.01
CA THR A 465 3.65 -25.69 0.60
C THR A 465 4.42 -26.98 0.28
N ILE A 466 5.27 -27.47 1.20
CA ILE A 466 5.95 -28.75 1.02
C ILE A 466 4.94 -29.89 0.91
N GLN A 467 3.92 -29.91 1.81
CA GLN A 467 2.86 -30.92 1.75
C GLN A 467 2.10 -30.88 0.42
N GLU A 468 1.76 -29.68 -0.09
CA GLU A 468 1.13 -29.53 -1.40
C GLU A 468 2.00 -30.05 -2.56
N LEU A 469 3.32 -29.90 -2.47
CA LEU A 469 4.25 -30.48 -3.46
C LEU A 469 4.27 -32.01 -3.40
N ILE A 470 4.16 -32.60 -2.20
CA ILE A 470 4.04 -34.05 -2.01
C ILE A 470 2.72 -34.55 -2.60
N ASP A 471 1.59 -33.91 -2.25
CA ASP A 471 0.24 -34.29 -2.71
C ASP A 471 0.14 -34.23 -4.24
N LYS A 472 0.75 -33.22 -4.85
CA LYS A 472 0.85 -33.05 -6.31
C LYS A 472 1.93 -33.94 -6.96
N LYS A 473 2.58 -34.82 -6.19
CA LYS A 473 3.68 -35.73 -6.64
C LYS A 473 4.85 -35.02 -7.32
N ARG A 474 5.11 -33.76 -6.93
CA ARG A 474 6.24 -32.96 -7.44
C ARG A 474 7.54 -33.34 -6.75
N ILE A 475 7.46 -33.77 -5.49
CA ILE A 475 8.56 -34.28 -4.68
C ILE A 475 8.16 -35.60 -4.01
N LYS A 476 9.15 -36.34 -3.50
CA LYS A 476 8.90 -37.53 -2.70
C LYS A 476 8.34 -37.15 -1.34
N SER A 477 7.64 -38.10 -0.67
CA SER A 477 7.18 -37.92 0.70
C SER A 477 8.36 -37.69 1.63
N VAL A 478 8.33 -36.61 2.40
CA VAL A 478 9.33 -36.21 3.39
C VAL A 478 8.64 -35.91 4.71
N ASP A 479 9.40 -36.00 5.81
CA ASP A 479 8.95 -35.55 7.12
C ASP A 479 9.30 -34.07 7.31
N VAL A 480 8.34 -33.23 7.71
CA VAL A 480 8.55 -31.79 7.86
C VAL A 480 8.45 -31.41 9.33
N GLU A 481 9.54 -30.91 9.87
CA GLU A 481 9.59 -30.31 11.20
C GLU A 481 9.66 -28.80 11.13
N ARG A 482 9.04 -28.12 12.12
CA ARG A 482 8.96 -26.65 12.20
C ARG A 482 9.70 -26.16 13.45
N LEU A 483 10.37 -25.04 13.31
CA LEU A 483 11.07 -24.36 14.40
C LEU A 483 10.87 -22.83 14.29
N GLU A 484 10.17 -22.27 15.22
CA GLU A 484 10.00 -20.81 15.37
C GLU A 484 11.06 -20.26 16.33
N PHE A 485 11.62 -19.09 15.99
CA PHE A 485 12.74 -18.52 16.75
C PHE A 485 12.55 -17.08 17.27
N GLU A 486 11.36 -16.50 17.15
CA GLU A 486 11.12 -15.17 17.72
C GLU A 486 11.46 -15.15 19.21
N ASN A 487 12.33 -14.21 19.62
CA ASN A 487 12.83 -14.04 21.00
C ASN A 487 13.50 -15.30 21.59
N LYS A 488 14.08 -16.17 20.77
CA LYS A 488 14.78 -17.38 21.21
C LYS A 488 16.28 -17.28 21.01
N THR A 489 17.00 -18.04 21.84
CA THR A 489 18.44 -18.31 21.70
C THR A 489 18.68 -19.68 21.07
N PHE A 490 19.84 -19.87 20.47
CA PHE A 490 20.26 -21.15 19.87
C PHE A 490 20.66 -22.14 20.97
N THR A 491 20.04 -23.32 21.05
CA THR A 491 20.17 -24.31 22.14
C THR A 491 20.61 -25.68 21.62
N GLU A 492 20.95 -26.59 22.55
CA GLU A 492 21.23 -28.00 22.21
C GLU A 492 20.03 -28.68 21.55
N GLU A 493 18.78 -28.39 22.02
CA GLU A 493 17.57 -28.88 21.36
C GLU A 493 17.52 -28.46 19.87
N THR A 494 17.92 -27.21 19.58
CA THR A 494 18.01 -26.73 18.20
C THR A 494 19.04 -27.53 17.39
N LYS A 495 20.19 -27.85 17.99
CA LYS A 495 21.23 -28.67 17.33
C LYS A 495 20.73 -30.09 17.06
N GLU A 496 20.00 -30.69 18.00
CA GLU A 496 19.39 -32.03 17.83
C GLU A 496 18.46 -32.04 16.61
N LYS A 497 17.55 -31.05 16.52
CA LYS A 497 16.64 -30.92 15.37
C LYS A 497 17.40 -30.77 14.04
N ILE A 498 18.47 -29.99 14.01
CA ILE A 498 19.32 -29.86 12.82
C ILE A 498 20.03 -31.16 12.49
N ASN A 499 20.54 -31.89 13.51
CA ASN A 499 21.22 -33.18 13.29
C ASN A 499 20.30 -34.23 12.69
N GLU A 500 19.04 -34.24 13.06
CA GLU A 500 18.02 -35.13 12.51
C GLU A 500 17.57 -34.76 11.09
N ALA A 501 17.71 -33.49 10.69
CA ALA A 501 17.30 -33.01 9.37
C ALA A 501 18.32 -33.36 8.28
N ASP A 502 17.86 -33.64 7.07
CA ASP A 502 18.66 -33.74 5.85
C ASP A 502 18.74 -32.39 5.10
N TYR A 503 17.68 -31.59 5.23
CA TYR A 503 17.52 -30.28 4.56
C TYR A 503 17.06 -29.25 5.59
N VAL A 504 17.65 -28.06 5.54
CA VAL A 504 17.28 -26.92 6.40
C VAL A 504 16.92 -25.70 5.55
N ILE A 505 15.73 -25.20 5.73
CA ILE A 505 15.23 -23.98 5.09
C ILE A 505 15.07 -22.93 6.18
N THR A 506 15.83 -21.85 6.13
CA THR A 506 15.74 -20.78 7.13
C THR A 506 15.19 -19.49 6.50
N GLY A 507 14.08 -19.00 7.05
CA GLY A 507 13.53 -17.68 6.74
C GLY A 507 14.18 -16.59 7.60
N SER A 508 14.65 -15.49 7.01
CA SER A 508 15.20 -14.34 7.74
C SER A 508 14.20 -13.18 7.89
N TYR A 509 14.32 -12.43 8.97
CA TYR A 509 13.54 -11.23 9.25
C TYR A 509 14.33 -10.31 10.19
N ILE A 510 15.33 -9.63 9.66
CA ILE A 510 16.26 -8.75 10.41
C ILE A 510 15.78 -7.30 10.31
N VAL A 511 15.60 -6.82 9.09
CA VAL A 511 15.16 -5.45 8.83
C VAL A 511 13.66 -5.34 9.14
N LYS A 512 13.35 -4.88 10.31
CA LYS A 512 12.01 -4.73 10.87
C LYS A 512 11.64 -3.24 10.89
N ASN A 513 11.78 -2.64 12.05
CA ASN A 513 11.66 -1.20 12.29
C ASN A 513 13.05 -0.60 12.49
N ASP A 514 14.03 -1.44 12.62
CA ASP A 514 15.44 -1.08 12.65
C ASP A 514 15.97 -1.25 11.21
N PRO A 515 16.54 -0.21 10.65
CA PRO A 515 17.14 -0.25 9.33
C PRO A 515 18.41 -1.09 9.29
N ALA A 516 18.85 -1.61 10.41
CA ALA A 516 20.09 -2.30 10.48
C ALA A 516 20.08 -3.48 9.53
N VAL A 517 20.88 -3.35 8.51
CA VAL A 517 21.32 -4.48 7.72
C VAL A 517 21.95 -5.51 8.66
N ASN A 518 22.52 -5.02 9.75
CA ASN A 518 23.11 -5.80 10.83
C ASN A 518 22.72 -5.14 12.17
N ASP A 519 22.15 -5.89 13.09
CA ASP A 519 21.80 -5.45 14.44
C ASP A 519 23.02 -5.34 15.40
N GLY A 520 24.22 -5.41 14.86
CA GLY A 520 25.48 -5.36 15.59
C GLY A 520 26.00 -6.72 16.03
N VAL A 521 25.29 -7.82 15.72
CA VAL A 521 25.75 -9.18 16.03
C VAL A 521 26.45 -9.78 14.83
N ILE A 522 27.76 -9.83 14.87
CA ILE A 522 28.61 -10.54 13.89
C ILE A 522 28.92 -11.94 14.40
N ASP A 523 28.97 -12.11 15.73
CA ASP A 523 29.28 -13.36 16.42
C ASP A 523 27.99 -14.14 16.72
N ASP A 524 27.85 -15.32 16.15
CA ASP A 524 26.74 -16.24 16.33
C ASP A 524 26.79 -17.00 17.67
N THR A 525 27.84 -16.80 18.48
CA THR A 525 27.93 -17.35 19.82
C THR A 525 27.18 -16.51 20.86
N VAL A 526 26.74 -15.29 20.51
CA VAL A 526 25.98 -14.42 21.39
C VAL A 526 24.62 -15.04 21.74
N GLN A 527 24.41 -15.26 23.04
CA GLN A 527 23.16 -15.83 23.60
C GLN A 527 22.18 -14.76 24.09
N ASP A 528 22.27 -13.55 23.55
CA ASP A 528 21.33 -12.47 23.86
C ASP A 528 20.06 -12.61 23.04
N SER A 529 18.94 -12.90 23.70
CA SER A 529 17.66 -13.06 23.02
C SER A 529 17.13 -11.77 22.38
N SER A 530 17.64 -10.60 22.77
CA SER A 530 17.31 -9.33 22.09
C SER A 530 17.87 -9.26 20.66
N LYS A 531 18.87 -10.07 20.33
CA LYS A 531 19.52 -10.17 19.03
C LYS A 531 19.06 -11.39 18.22
N TRP A 532 17.95 -12.00 18.61
CA TRP A 532 17.43 -13.22 18.02
C TRP A 532 17.29 -13.17 16.49
N ALA A 533 16.95 -12.00 15.94
CA ALA A 533 16.67 -11.85 14.52
C ALA A 533 17.89 -12.14 13.63
N THR A 534 19.11 -11.86 14.12
CA THR A 534 20.37 -12.10 13.42
C THR A 534 21.10 -13.31 14.00
N ALA A 535 21.30 -13.38 15.31
CA ALA A 535 22.11 -14.40 15.97
C ALA A 535 21.56 -15.82 15.77
N PHE A 536 20.25 -16.01 15.95
CA PHE A 536 19.65 -17.32 15.83
C PHE A 536 19.78 -17.92 14.41
N PRO A 537 19.33 -17.26 13.34
CA PRO A 537 19.44 -17.83 12.00
C PRO A 537 20.89 -17.97 11.51
N ARG A 538 21.82 -17.11 11.98
CA ARG A 538 23.27 -17.30 11.71
C ARG A 538 23.80 -18.57 12.37
N ALA A 539 23.47 -18.82 13.64
CA ALA A 539 23.85 -20.03 14.35
C ALA A 539 23.27 -21.29 13.66
N VAL A 540 21.99 -21.23 13.22
CA VAL A 540 21.39 -22.32 12.42
C VAL A 540 22.17 -22.54 11.11
N MET A 541 22.52 -21.49 10.39
CA MET A 541 23.31 -21.58 9.15
C MET A 541 24.65 -22.25 9.40
N ASN A 542 25.44 -21.71 10.33
CA ASN A 542 26.79 -22.18 10.62
C ASN A 542 26.80 -23.63 11.10
N TYR A 543 25.90 -23.97 12.04
CA TYR A 543 25.79 -25.32 12.54
C TYR A 543 25.34 -26.31 11.45
N SER A 544 24.31 -25.96 10.67
CA SER A 544 23.84 -26.80 9.55
C SER A 544 24.95 -27.10 8.54
N GLN A 545 25.71 -26.07 8.16
CA GLN A 545 26.81 -26.22 7.19
C GLN A 545 28.00 -27.03 7.77
N SER A 546 28.30 -26.86 9.08
CA SER A 546 29.33 -27.65 9.77
C SER A 546 28.97 -29.14 9.81
N GLN A 547 27.68 -29.46 9.93
CA GLN A 547 27.13 -30.82 9.89
C GLN A 547 26.89 -31.34 8.44
N SER A 548 27.36 -30.59 7.42
CA SER A 548 27.18 -30.94 6.00
C SER A 548 25.71 -31.08 5.58
N LYS A 549 24.79 -30.43 6.27
CA LYS A 549 23.38 -30.39 5.90
C LYS A 549 23.17 -29.49 4.67
N LYS A 550 22.18 -29.80 3.86
CA LYS A 550 21.78 -28.91 2.76
C LYS A 550 20.99 -27.74 3.31
N PHE A 551 21.63 -26.59 3.37
CA PHE A 551 21.08 -25.34 3.93
C PHE A 551 20.73 -24.34 2.84
N VAL A 552 19.60 -23.65 2.99
CA VAL A 552 19.21 -22.50 2.18
C VAL A 552 18.67 -21.37 3.07
N LEU A 553 19.13 -20.16 2.80
CA LEU A 553 18.54 -18.94 3.35
C LEU A 553 17.48 -18.41 2.40
N MET A 554 16.29 -18.15 2.90
CA MET A 554 15.22 -17.44 2.23
C MET A 554 14.98 -16.10 2.93
N SER A 555 15.43 -14.99 2.32
CA SER A 555 15.06 -13.66 2.81
C SER A 555 13.56 -13.46 2.56
N VAL A 556 12.79 -13.40 3.67
CA VAL A 556 11.33 -13.39 3.60
C VAL A 556 10.82 -12.01 3.25
N ARG A 557 11.29 -10.96 3.91
CA ARG A 557 10.83 -9.58 3.72
C ARG A 557 11.84 -8.74 2.95
N ASN A 558 12.70 -8.05 3.65
CA ASN A 558 13.68 -7.16 3.03
C ASN A 558 14.89 -7.95 2.51
N PRO A 559 15.31 -7.78 1.27
CA PRO A 559 16.47 -8.49 0.71
C PRO A 559 17.78 -8.09 1.40
N TYR A 560 17.82 -6.96 2.11
CA TYR A 560 19.00 -6.51 2.86
C TYR A 560 19.39 -7.46 4.00
N ASP A 561 18.46 -8.27 4.52
CA ASP A 561 18.76 -9.32 5.50
C ASP A 561 19.92 -10.22 5.07
N ILE A 562 20.03 -10.45 3.76
CA ILE A 562 21.00 -11.36 3.12
C ILE A 562 22.45 -10.94 3.42
N ALA A 563 22.69 -9.65 3.64
CA ALA A 563 24.01 -9.13 3.96
C ALA A 563 24.64 -9.76 5.22
N ASN A 564 23.80 -10.31 6.11
CA ASN A 564 24.22 -10.97 7.34
C ASN A 564 24.55 -12.46 7.17
N PHE A 565 24.45 -13.00 5.94
CA PHE A 565 24.58 -14.45 5.65
C PHE A 565 25.48 -14.70 4.45
N GLU A 566 26.59 -13.97 4.36
CA GLU A 566 27.53 -14.09 3.23
C GLU A 566 28.06 -15.53 3.06
N GLU A 567 28.16 -16.30 4.15
CA GLU A 567 28.68 -17.67 4.18
C GLU A 567 27.64 -18.73 3.75
N ALA A 568 26.37 -18.35 3.59
CA ALA A 568 25.34 -19.31 3.16
C ALA A 568 25.61 -19.84 1.75
N ASN A 569 25.51 -21.17 1.56
CA ASN A 569 25.75 -21.81 0.26
C ASN A 569 24.64 -21.57 -0.77
N ALA A 570 23.43 -21.32 -0.32
CA ALA A 570 22.30 -20.99 -1.19
C ALA A 570 21.46 -19.88 -0.56
N VAL A 571 21.09 -18.87 -1.36
CA VAL A 571 20.38 -17.69 -0.91
C VAL A 571 19.35 -17.26 -1.94
N LEU A 572 18.12 -17.02 -1.50
CA LEU A 572 17.08 -16.44 -2.33
C LEU A 572 16.26 -15.38 -1.59
N ALA A 573 15.66 -14.45 -2.33
CA ALA A 573 14.77 -13.42 -1.81
C ALA A 573 13.36 -13.57 -2.38
N VAL A 574 12.32 -13.35 -1.51
CA VAL A 574 10.91 -13.50 -1.91
C VAL A 574 10.07 -12.24 -1.68
N TYR A 575 10.56 -11.23 -0.96
CA TYR A 575 9.96 -9.90 -0.79
C TYR A 575 8.56 -9.89 -0.14
N GLY A 576 8.24 -10.87 0.70
CA GLY A 576 6.95 -11.00 1.37
C GLY A 576 7.12 -11.01 2.89
N PHE A 577 6.03 -11.27 3.61
CA PHE A 577 6.08 -11.34 5.07
C PHE A 577 5.04 -12.30 5.66
N LYS A 578 3.77 -12.17 5.23
CA LYS A 578 2.66 -12.90 5.81
C LYS A 578 2.66 -14.36 5.35
N GLY A 579 2.47 -15.26 6.30
CA GLY A 579 2.46 -16.70 6.06
C GLY A 579 1.07 -17.30 5.83
N TYR A 580 0.76 -18.39 6.56
CA TYR A 580 -0.50 -19.14 6.46
C TYR A 580 -1.28 -19.02 7.76
N THR A 581 -2.48 -18.41 7.69
CA THR A 581 -3.39 -18.26 8.83
C THR A 581 -4.85 -18.40 8.39
N ASN A 582 -5.70 -18.87 9.27
CA ASN A 582 -7.15 -19.00 9.03
C ASN A 582 -7.48 -19.75 7.73
N GLY A 583 -6.76 -20.85 7.49
CA GLY A 583 -7.03 -21.74 6.34
C GLY A 583 -6.53 -21.24 4.98
N ARG A 584 -5.79 -20.12 4.91
CA ARG A 584 -5.29 -19.57 3.62
C ARG A 584 -3.88 -18.97 3.74
N TYR A 585 -3.19 -18.91 2.62
CA TYR A 585 -1.99 -18.10 2.49
C TYR A 585 -2.37 -16.62 2.49
N ARG A 586 -1.68 -15.84 3.35
CA ARG A 586 -1.89 -14.40 3.46
C ARG A 586 -1.02 -13.59 2.48
N GLN A 587 -0.01 -14.22 1.90
CA GLN A 587 0.79 -13.76 0.77
C GLN A 587 1.34 -14.95 -0.03
N PRO A 588 1.55 -14.81 -1.35
CA PRO A 588 2.05 -15.89 -2.21
C PRO A 588 3.58 -16.07 -2.17
N ASN A 589 4.31 -15.17 -1.52
CA ASN A 589 5.77 -15.03 -1.64
C ASN A 589 6.54 -16.21 -1.01
N ILE A 590 6.24 -16.59 0.24
CA ILE A 590 6.86 -17.73 0.92
C ILE A 590 6.60 -19.03 0.16
N PRO A 591 5.35 -19.35 -0.24
CA PRO A 591 5.08 -20.48 -1.11
C PRO A 591 5.89 -20.49 -2.40
N ALA A 592 6.04 -19.34 -3.06
CA ALA A 592 6.83 -19.24 -4.29
C ALA A 592 8.32 -19.59 -4.06
N GLY A 593 8.90 -19.11 -2.95
CA GLY A 593 10.26 -19.46 -2.54
C GLY A 593 10.43 -20.96 -2.30
N VAL A 594 9.51 -21.58 -1.55
CA VAL A 594 9.53 -23.02 -1.30
C VAL A 594 9.42 -23.83 -2.59
N LYS A 595 8.50 -23.46 -3.50
CA LYS A 595 8.38 -24.09 -4.82
C LYS A 595 9.72 -24.02 -5.59
N THR A 596 10.42 -22.90 -5.51
CA THR A 596 11.75 -22.73 -6.15
C THR A 596 12.82 -23.61 -5.49
N ILE A 597 12.84 -23.68 -4.17
CA ILE A 597 13.78 -24.51 -3.40
C ILE A 597 13.69 -25.98 -3.82
N PHE A 598 12.50 -26.49 -4.08
CA PHE A 598 12.27 -27.87 -4.52
C PHE A 598 12.23 -28.05 -6.06
N GLY A 599 12.53 -26.99 -6.83
CA GLY A 599 12.56 -27.05 -8.29
C GLY A 599 11.20 -27.19 -8.97
N ALA A 600 10.11 -26.85 -8.26
CA ALA A 600 8.76 -26.83 -8.83
C ALA A 600 8.48 -25.55 -9.65
N SER A 601 9.24 -24.49 -9.41
CA SER A 601 9.30 -23.27 -10.22
C SER A 601 10.75 -22.82 -10.43
N ASP A 602 11.04 -22.14 -11.56
CA ASP A 602 12.35 -21.54 -11.83
C ASP A 602 12.36 -20.07 -11.33
N PRO A 603 13.41 -19.62 -10.60
CA PRO A 603 13.55 -18.22 -10.21
C PRO A 603 13.77 -17.34 -11.46
N LYS A 604 13.07 -16.21 -11.54
CA LYS A 604 13.13 -15.27 -12.68
C LYS A 604 13.37 -13.83 -12.24
N GLY A 605 13.34 -13.60 -10.92
CA GLY A 605 13.51 -12.28 -10.35
C GLY A 605 14.94 -11.77 -10.47
N LYS A 606 15.07 -10.45 -10.52
CA LYS A 606 16.33 -9.72 -10.45
C LYS A 606 16.24 -8.71 -9.32
N LEU A 607 17.30 -8.58 -8.51
CA LEU A 607 17.32 -7.65 -7.39
C LEU A 607 16.83 -6.25 -7.79
N PRO A 608 15.79 -5.73 -7.16
CA PRO A 608 15.31 -4.38 -7.40
C PRO A 608 16.09 -3.31 -6.62
N VAL A 609 17.01 -3.72 -5.77
CA VAL A 609 17.90 -2.89 -4.95
C VAL A 609 19.30 -3.51 -4.94
N ALA A 610 20.35 -2.73 -4.68
CA ALA A 610 21.66 -3.26 -4.35
C ALA A 610 21.70 -3.68 -2.88
N ILE A 611 22.38 -4.75 -2.54
CA ILE A 611 22.59 -5.20 -1.15
C ILE A 611 24.00 -4.83 -0.74
N PRO A 612 24.17 -3.96 0.29
CA PRO A 612 25.50 -3.60 0.78
C PRO A 612 26.15 -4.76 1.53
N SER A 613 27.49 -4.76 1.62
CA SER A 613 28.22 -5.63 2.53
C SER A 613 28.17 -5.07 3.95
N VAL A 614 27.98 -5.93 4.96
CA VAL A 614 28.10 -5.56 6.38
C VAL A 614 29.53 -5.72 6.88
N THR A 615 30.33 -6.55 6.24
CA THR A 615 31.75 -6.79 6.59
C THR A 615 32.67 -5.72 6.01
N ASN A 616 32.40 -5.28 4.79
CA ASN A 616 33.19 -4.27 4.07
C ASN A 616 32.35 -3.03 3.81
N LYS A 617 32.38 -2.06 4.76
CA LYS A 617 31.60 -0.83 4.63
C LYS A 617 31.90 -0.10 3.32
N GLY A 618 30.82 0.27 2.60
CA GLY A 618 30.91 0.96 1.31
C GLY A 618 30.99 0.04 0.09
N GLU A 619 31.12 -1.26 0.28
CA GLU A 619 31.09 -2.24 -0.81
C GLU A 619 29.66 -2.79 -1.04
N THR A 620 29.40 -3.16 -2.27
CA THR A 620 28.16 -3.83 -2.67
C THR A 620 28.39 -5.34 -2.67
N LEU A 621 27.66 -6.06 -1.82
CA LEU A 621 27.67 -7.52 -1.77
C LEU A 621 26.98 -8.13 -3.01
N TYR A 622 25.76 -7.68 -3.29
CA TYR A 622 24.99 -8.08 -4.46
C TYR A 622 24.50 -6.86 -5.24
N PRO A 623 24.88 -6.70 -6.51
CA PRO A 623 24.51 -5.53 -7.29
C PRO A 623 23.03 -5.53 -7.69
N PHE A 624 22.48 -4.34 -7.89
CA PHE A 624 21.19 -4.15 -8.53
C PHE A 624 21.09 -4.94 -9.85
N GLY A 625 19.98 -5.62 -10.06
CA GLY A 625 19.72 -6.40 -11.27
C GLY A 625 20.27 -7.82 -11.24
N LEU A 626 20.98 -8.24 -10.18
CA LEU A 626 21.42 -9.62 -10.05
C LEU A 626 20.24 -10.57 -9.87
N GLY A 627 20.29 -11.70 -10.54
CA GLY A 627 19.42 -12.87 -10.39
C GLY A 627 20.07 -14.03 -11.13
N LEU A 628 20.08 -15.22 -10.53
CA LEU A 628 20.75 -16.40 -11.08
C LEU A 628 19.75 -17.40 -11.64
N ASN A 629 20.17 -18.10 -12.69
CA ASN A 629 19.47 -19.27 -13.19
C ASN A 629 19.85 -20.50 -12.36
N ILE A 630 18.87 -21.20 -11.80
CA ILE A 630 19.08 -22.33 -10.89
C ILE A 630 19.80 -23.52 -11.53
N LYS A 631 19.69 -23.71 -12.85
CA LYS A 631 20.26 -24.88 -13.56
C LYS A 631 21.74 -24.72 -13.83
N ASN A 632 22.20 -23.54 -14.18
CA ASN A 632 23.56 -23.29 -14.61
C ASN A 632 24.33 -22.27 -13.76
N ASN A 633 23.67 -21.69 -12.75
CA ASN A 633 24.23 -20.70 -11.82
C ASN A 633 24.80 -19.44 -12.51
N LYS A 634 24.28 -19.11 -13.70
CA LYS A 634 24.67 -17.91 -14.45
C LYS A 634 23.66 -16.79 -14.23
N PRO A 635 24.08 -15.52 -14.30
CA PRO A 635 23.16 -14.40 -14.27
C PRO A 635 22.05 -14.52 -15.32
N LEU A 636 20.84 -14.12 -14.93
CA LEU A 636 19.69 -14.02 -15.85
C LEU A 636 19.94 -12.87 -16.84
N LYS A 637 19.70 -13.12 -18.11
CA LYS A 637 19.83 -12.12 -19.18
C LYS A 637 18.75 -11.04 -19.09
#